data_22a600b321bbd8fe8963f0b6418fcdba
#
_entry.id   22a600b321bbd8fe8963f0b6418fcdba
#
_cell.length_a   1.000
_cell.length_b   1.000
_cell.length_c   1.000
_cell.angle_alpha   90.00
_cell.angle_beta   90.00
_cell.angle_gamma   90.00
#
_symmetry.space_group_name_H-M   'P 1'
#
loop_
_entity.id
_entity.type
_entity.pdbx_description
1 polymer ?
#
loop_
_entity_poly.entity_id
_entity_poly.type
_entity_poly.pdbx_seq_one_letter_code
_entity_poly.pdbx_strand_id
1 'polypeptide(L)'
;MNDESLISNIFSIFPMVRYAAIWENNEKTHGGMRKNIESYFSDEDEKASIIYQIKRWSDDNGSDSLGSNQYSLIVKDKVRLYTINLMKNKFLMVSTEPDVMGDGLVNSILELNNFN
;
A
#
# COMPACT_ATOMS: atom_id res chain seq x y z
N MET A 1 -12.56 11.56 -1.04
CA MET A 1 -11.42 11.73 -1.97
C MET A 1 -11.44 10.57 -2.95
N ASN A 2 -11.31 10.83 -4.26
CA ASN A 2 -11.27 9.74 -5.23
C ASN A 2 -9.87 9.08 -5.25
N ASP A 3 -9.77 7.95 -5.92
CA ASP A 3 -8.55 7.13 -5.92
C ASP A 3 -7.36 7.88 -6.52
N GLU A 4 -7.57 8.59 -7.61
CA GLU A 4 -6.51 9.35 -8.27
C GLU A 4 -5.97 10.47 -7.36
N SER A 5 -6.87 11.19 -6.70
CA SER A 5 -6.49 12.23 -5.76
C SER A 5 -5.79 11.67 -4.53
N LEU A 6 -6.21 10.52 -4.05
CA LEU A 6 -5.55 9.88 -2.92
C LEU A 6 -4.08 9.55 -3.24
N ILE A 7 -3.83 8.95 -4.39
CA ILE A 7 -2.46 8.63 -4.83
C ILE A 7 -1.63 9.91 -4.98
N SER A 8 -2.19 10.92 -5.64
CA SER A 8 -1.51 12.19 -5.86
C SER A 8 -1.13 12.85 -4.54
N ASN A 9 -2.04 12.89 -3.59
CA ASN A 9 -1.81 13.48 -2.28
C ASN A 9 -0.80 12.69 -1.45
N ILE A 10 -0.80 11.37 -1.53
CA ILE A 10 0.20 10.54 -0.85
C ILE A 10 1.60 10.92 -1.32
N PHE A 11 1.81 11.00 -2.63
CA PHE A 11 3.12 11.38 -3.16
C PHE A 11 3.50 12.82 -2.80
N SER A 12 2.53 13.71 -2.74
CA SER A 12 2.78 15.11 -2.43
C SER A 12 3.14 15.34 -0.96
N ILE A 13 2.47 14.63 -0.06
CA ILE A 13 2.59 14.85 1.39
C ILE A 13 3.73 14.02 1.99
N PHE A 14 3.98 12.82 1.47
CA PHE A 14 4.91 11.86 2.05
C PHE A 14 6.10 11.61 1.12
N PRO A 15 7.17 12.42 1.23
CA PRO A 15 8.32 12.31 0.32
C PRO A 15 9.07 10.98 0.42
N MET A 16 8.92 10.25 1.54
CA MET A 16 9.55 8.95 1.73
C MET A 16 8.85 7.82 0.95
N VAL A 17 7.67 8.06 0.41
CA VAL A 17 6.93 7.05 -0.35
C VAL A 17 7.55 6.90 -1.74
N ARG A 18 7.92 5.66 -2.07
CA ARG A 18 8.51 5.30 -3.37
C ARG A 18 7.44 4.83 -4.36
N TYR A 19 6.43 4.15 -3.85
CA TYR A 19 5.37 3.52 -4.64
C TYR A 19 4.05 3.70 -3.90
N ALA A 20 3.00 4.05 -4.62
CA ALA A 20 1.64 4.05 -4.09
C ALA A 20 0.70 3.69 -5.23
N ALA A 21 -0.07 2.63 -5.06
CA ALA A 21 -0.98 2.16 -6.09
C ALA A 21 -2.21 1.52 -5.46
N ILE A 22 -3.33 1.64 -6.16
CA ILE A 22 -4.56 0.97 -5.78
C ILE A 22 -4.72 -0.27 -6.66
N TRP A 23 -4.96 -1.40 -6.00
CA TRP A 23 -5.18 -2.68 -6.63
C TRP A 23 -6.56 -3.17 -6.25
N GLU A 24 -7.36 -3.49 -7.23
CA GLU A 24 -8.73 -3.97 -7.04
C GLU A 24 -8.94 -5.22 -7.87
N ASN A 25 -9.43 -6.28 -7.25
CA ASN A 25 -9.61 -7.59 -7.90
C ASN A 25 -8.33 -8.07 -8.61
N ASN A 26 -7.19 -7.92 -7.93
CA ASN A 26 -5.86 -8.34 -8.41
C ASN A 26 -5.34 -7.59 -9.64
N GLU A 27 -5.89 -6.41 -9.91
CA GLU A 27 -5.42 -5.55 -11.01
C GLU A 27 -5.13 -4.15 -10.48
N LYS A 28 -4.05 -3.56 -10.97
CA LYS A 28 -3.70 -2.18 -10.62
C LYS A 28 -4.61 -1.22 -11.37
N THR A 29 -5.33 -0.39 -10.62
CA THR A 29 -6.26 0.58 -11.21
C THR A 29 -5.70 2.00 -11.23
N HIS A 30 -4.87 2.36 -10.26
CA HIS A 30 -4.29 3.71 -10.14
C HIS A 30 -2.90 3.62 -9.53
N GLY A 31 -2.08 4.60 -9.88
CA GLY A 31 -0.79 4.78 -9.22
C GLY A 31 0.36 3.99 -9.81
N GLY A 32 1.42 3.85 -9.03
CA GLY A 32 2.65 3.20 -9.43
C GLY A 32 3.85 3.79 -8.70
N MET A 33 5.02 3.70 -9.34
CA MET A 33 6.25 4.29 -8.80
C MET A 33 6.20 5.81 -8.83
N ARG A 34 6.83 6.44 -7.84
CA ARG A 34 7.08 7.88 -7.87
C ARG A 34 7.90 8.23 -9.11
N LYS A 35 7.62 9.38 -9.71
CA LYS A 35 8.39 9.87 -10.86
C LYS A 35 9.87 9.97 -10.51
N ASN A 36 10.71 9.60 -11.46
CA ASN A 36 12.17 9.68 -11.37
C ASN A 36 12.78 8.75 -10.32
N ILE A 37 12.02 7.78 -9.81
CA ILE A 37 12.53 6.73 -8.95
C ILE A 37 12.47 5.41 -9.69
N GLU A 38 13.60 4.73 -9.71
CA GLU A 38 13.73 3.44 -10.36
C GLU A 38 13.16 2.33 -9.48
N SER A 39 12.34 1.46 -10.08
CA SER A 39 11.80 0.31 -9.37
C SER A 39 12.88 -0.74 -9.15
N TYR A 40 12.79 -1.44 -8.01
CA TYR A 40 13.62 -2.62 -7.76
C TYR A 40 13.06 -3.86 -8.47
N PHE A 41 11.86 -3.79 -9.05
CA PHE A 41 11.18 -4.90 -9.70
C PHE A 41 10.93 -4.62 -11.17
N SER A 42 10.88 -5.69 -11.98
CA SER A 42 10.21 -5.65 -13.28
C SER A 42 8.68 -5.55 -13.02
N ASP A 43 7.92 -5.20 -14.05
CA ASP A 43 6.45 -5.13 -13.93
C ASP A 43 5.84 -6.48 -13.54
N GLU A 44 6.39 -7.58 -14.06
CA GLU A 44 5.93 -8.92 -13.72
C GLU A 44 6.21 -9.26 -12.26
N ASP A 45 7.39 -8.93 -11.78
CA ASP A 45 7.77 -9.17 -10.39
C ASP A 45 6.97 -8.30 -9.43
N GLU A 46 6.66 -7.07 -9.81
CA GLU A 46 5.78 -6.18 -9.06
C GLU A 46 4.41 -6.83 -8.88
N LYS A 47 3.80 -7.28 -9.97
CA LYS A 47 2.47 -7.89 -9.92
C LYS A 47 2.47 -9.15 -9.06
N ALA A 48 3.46 -10.02 -9.24
CA ALA A 48 3.59 -11.25 -8.46
C ALA A 48 3.72 -10.96 -6.96
N SER A 49 4.56 -9.99 -6.60
CA SER A 49 4.77 -9.60 -5.22
C SER A 49 3.50 -9.05 -4.58
N ILE A 50 2.78 -8.20 -5.29
CA ILE A 50 1.56 -7.58 -4.76
C ILE A 50 0.44 -8.60 -4.62
N ILE A 51 0.25 -9.48 -5.59
CA ILE A 51 -0.75 -10.53 -5.49
C ILE A 51 -0.45 -11.44 -4.31
N TYR A 52 0.83 -11.77 -4.08
CA TYR A 52 1.25 -12.55 -2.92
C TYR A 52 0.88 -11.84 -1.60
N GLN A 53 1.14 -10.54 -1.50
CA GLN A 53 0.81 -9.75 -0.31
C GLN A 53 -0.70 -9.72 -0.05
N ILE A 54 -1.49 -9.54 -1.10
CA ILE A 54 -2.96 -9.53 -1.00
C ILE A 54 -3.48 -10.90 -0.56
N LYS A 55 -2.91 -11.96 -1.11
CA LYS A 55 -3.29 -13.33 -0.73
C LYS A 55 -2.97 -13.60 0.74
N ARG A 56 -1.80 -13.20 1.20
CA ARG A 56 -1.44 -13.34 2.61
C ARG A 56 -2.40 -12.58 3.52
N TRP A 57 -2.75 -11.36 3.12
CA TRP A 57 -3.76 -10.59 3.84
C TRP A 57 -5.06 -11.36 3.97
N SER A 58 -5.56 -11.92 2.87
CA SER A 58 -6.82 -12.66 2.86
C SER A 58 -6.76 -13.93 3.70
N ASP A 59 -5.64 -14.66 3.65
CA ASP A 59 -5.45 -15.89 4.44
C ASP A 59 -5.37 -15.59 5.94
N ASP A 60 -4.74 -14.48 6.33
CA ASP A 60 -4.53 -14.11 7.72
C ASP A 60 -5.72 -13.35 8.31
N ASN A 61 -6.60 -12.80 7.48
CA ASN A 61 -7.71 -11.96 7.92
C ASN A 61 -8.95 -12.80 8.22
N GLY A 62 -8.76 -13.94 8.87
CA GLY A 62 -9.85 -14.81 9.29
C GLY A 62 -10.64 -14.24 10.45
N SER A 63 -11.78 -14.86 10.73
CA SER A 63 -12.57 -14.51 11.90
C SER A 63 -11.91 -15.07 13.15
N ASP A 64 -11.30 -14.23 13.94
CA ASP A 64 -10.78 -14.61 15.24
C ASP A 64 -11.20 -13.59 16.28
N SER A 65 -10.93 -13.90 17.52
CA SER A 65 -11.32 -13.06 18.66
C SER A 65 -10.49 -11.78 18.75
N LEU A 66 -9.45 -11.64 17.94
CA LEU A 66 -8.58 -10.47 17.95
C LEU A 66 -9.08 -9.36 17.04
N GLY A 67 -10.05 -9.66 16.18
CA GLY A 67 -10.61 -8.69 15.23
C GLY A 67 -9.97 -8.76 13.86
N SER A 68 -10.30 -7.79 13.01
CA SER A 68 -9.81 -7.73 11.64
C SER A 68 -8.44 -7.08 11.56
N ASN A 69 -7.66 -7.48 10.56
CA ASN A 69 -6.39 -6.83 10.26
C ASN A 69 -6.62 -5.37 9.82
N GLN A 70 -5.79 -4.45 10.29
CA GLN A 70 -5.86 -3.05 9.88
C GLN A 70 -4.90 -2.78 8.72
N TYR A 71 -3.68 -3.25 8.81
CA TYR A 71 -2.72 -3.22 7.71
C TYR A 71 -1.65 -4.27 7.95
N SER A 72 -0.87 -4.58 6.94
CA SER A 72 0.32 -5.41 7.11
C SER A 72 1.56 -4.66 6.64
N LEU A 73 2.69 -4.99 7.23
CA LEU A 73 3.98 -4.38 6.94
C LEU A 73 5.02 -5.48 6.76
N ILE A 74 5.71 -5.45 5.64
CA ILE A 74 6.87 -6.29 5.41
C ILE A 74 8.11 -5.40 5.43
N VAL A 75 9.04 -5.72 6.33
CA VAL A 75 10.26 -4.97 6.51
C VAL A 75 11.37 -5.66 5.71
N LYS A 76 11.91 -4.95 4.74
CA LYS A 76 13.04 -5.42 3.94
C LYS A 76 14.20 -4.45 4.07
N ASP A 77 15.38 -4.85 3.66
CA ASP A 77 16.58 -4.02 3.79
C ASP A 77 16.47 -2.68 3.06
N LYS A 78 15.88 -2.71 1.87
CA LYS A 78 15.83 -1.53 0.99
C LYS A 78 14.52 -0.77 1.03
N VAL A 79 13.44 -1.40 1.49
CA VAL A 79 12.10 -0.80 1.47
C VAL A 79 11.24 -1.35 2.60
N ARG A 80 10.17 -0.62 2.90
CA ARG A 80 9.04 -1.09 3.70
C ARG A 80 7.85 -1.26 2.76
N LEU A 81 7.15 -2.38 2.86
CA LEU A 81 5.99 -2.69 2.00
C LEU A 81 4.74 -2.76 2.86
N TYR A 82 3.77 -1.89 2.56
CA TYR A 82 2.52 -1.79 3.31
C TYR A 82 1.36 -2.29 2.47
N THR A 83 0.50 -3.12 3.07
CA THR A 83 -0.79 -3.52 2.49
C THR A 83 -1.89 -2.92 3.35
N ILE A 84 -2.66 -2.01 2.79
CA ILE A 84 -3.75 -1.31 3.49
C ILE A 84 -5.05 -1.65 2.79
N ASN A 85 -5.99 -2.25 3.52
CA ASN A 85 -7.29 -2.60 2.94
C ASN A 85 -8.20 -1.37 2.95
N LEU A 86 -8.71 -0.99 1.79
CA LEU A 86 -9.64 0.15 1.65
C LEU A 86 -11.10 -0.30 1.69
N MET A 87 -11.41 -1.39 1.03
CA MET A 87 -12.72 -2.03 1.04
C MET A 87 -12.57 -3.43 0.47
N LYS A 88 -13.64 -4.19 0.38
CA LYS A 88 -13.59 -5.57 -0.12
C LYS A 88 -12.88 -5.65 -1.47
N ASN A 89 -11.85 -6.47 -1.54
CA ASN A 89 -11.03 -6.71 -2.74
C ASN A 89 -10.32 -5.46 -3.28
N LYS A 90 -10.20 -4.42 -2.46
CA LYS A 90 -9.53 -3.18 -2.85
C LYS A 90 -8.47 -2.80 -1.83
N PHE A 91 -7.24 -2.63 -2.31
CA PHE A 91 -6.07 -2.41 -1.46
C PHE A 91 -5.26 -1.22 -1.94
N LEU A 92 -4.72 -0.49 -0.99
CA LEU A 92 -3.68 0.50 -1.24
C LEU A 92 -2.34 -0.16 -0.90
N MET A 93 -1.48 -0.26 -1.91
CA MET A 93 -0.14 -0.82 -1.76
C MET A 93 0.86 0.31 -1.76
N VAL A 94 1.66 0.41 -0.71
CA VAL A 94 2.61 1.50 -0.53
C VAL A 94 3.98 0.92 -0.23
N SER A 95 5.03 1.48 -0.84
CA SER A 95 6.40 1.21 -0.40
C SER A 95 7.10 2.50 -0.03
N THR A 96 7.99 2.40 0.94
CA THR A 96 8.73 3.57 1.45
C THR A 96 10.21 3.26 1.59
N GLU A 97 10.98 4.32 1.83
CA GLU A 97 12.36 4.19 2.29
C GLU A 97 12.40 3.44 3.64
N PRO A 98 13.55 2.80 3.97
CA PRO A 98 13.59 1.84 5.07
C PRO A 98 13.49 2.41 6.49
N ASP A 99 13.65 3.69 6.68
CA ASP A 99 13.67 4.33 8.00
C ASP A 99 12.36 5.00 8.41
N VAL A 100 11.26 4.60 7.79
CA VAL A 100 9.93 5.16 8.05
C VAL A 100 9.22 4.40 9.16
N MET A 101 8.56 5.12 10.06
CA MET A 101 7.76 4.52 11.15
C MET A 101 6.36 4.19 10.66
N GLY A 102 6.02 2.89 10.71
CA GLY A 102 4.84 2.35 10.06
C GLY A 102 3.51 2.91 10.51
N ASP A 103 3.24 2.92 11.81
CA ASP A 103 1.92 3.31 12.33
C ASP A 103 1.58 4.76 12.02
N GLY A 104 2.56 5.65 12.16
CA GLY A 104 2.34 7.06 11.87
C GLY A 104 1.98 7.30 10.42
N LEU A 105 2.66 6.63 9.50
CA LEU A 105 2.38 6.75 8.08
C LEU A 105 0.99 6.22 7.73
N VAL A 106 0.65 5.03 8.20
CA VAL A 106 -0.64 4.41 7.90
C VAL A 106 -1.79 5.26 8.43
N ASN A 107 -1.70 5.73 9.67
CA ASN A 107 -2.73 6.57 10.25
C ASN A 107 -2.92 7.86 9.47
N SER A 108 -1.84 8.49 9.04
CA SER A 108 -1.91 9.70 8.23
C SER A 108 -2.56 9.46 6.87
N ILE A 109 -2.26 8.33 6.24
CA ILE A 109 -2.87 7.95 4.96
C ILE A 109 -4.36 7.67 5.13
N LEU A 110 -4.75 6.98 6.20
CA LEU A 110 -6.16 6.68 6.46
C LEU A 110 -6.96 7.95 6.75
N GLU A 111 -6.40 8.90 7.49
CA GLU A 111 -7.02 10.20 7.68
C GLU A 111 -7.23 10.92 6.35
N LEU A 112 -6.25 10.89 5.48
CA LEU A 112 -6.33 11.50 4.16
C LEU A 112 -7.43 10.87 3.32
N ASN A 113 -7.58 9.55 3.36
CA ASN A 113 -8.60 8.82 2.62
C ASN A 113 -10.02 9.15 3.13
N ASN A 114 -10.17 9.43 4.41
CA ASN A 114 -11.45 9.75 5.01
C ASN A 114 -11.83 11.23 4.85
N PHE A 115 -10.96 12.03 4.29
CA PHE A 115 -11.15 13.48 4.15
C PHE A 115 -11.77 13.76 2.78
N ASN A 116 -13.01 14.22 2.79
CA ASN A 116 -13.73 14.55 1.55
C ASN A 116 -13.98 16.05 1.45
#